data_8aa9a6dd31e41d738b0b5c941662ddf0
#
_entry.id   8aa9a6dd31e41d738b0b5c941662ddf0
#
_cell.length_a   1.000
_cell.length_b   1.000
_cell.length_c   1.000
_cell.angle_alpha   90.00
_cell.angle_beta   90.00
_cell.angle_gamma   90.00
#
_symmetry.space_group_name_H-M   'P 1'
#
loop_
_entity.id
_entity.type
_entity.pdbx_description
1 polymer ?
#
loop_
_entity_poly.entity_id
_entity_poly.type
_entity_poly.pdbx_seq_one_letter_code
_entity_poly.pdbx_strand_id
1 'polypeptide(L)'
;ATIGFVSGFLVADGSMLTAYDNSFEKYNIEDGNFATEEKVYKNQQETIEGYGVKLYENFYVEKALSNGSTLRIFKNREEVNKVCLMKGKMPKEIGEIAIDRMYADNNKLSVGDTLKSGKKTWKITGLVALSDYSALFQNNNDTMFDAIKFGVGIVTKEEFSSFNESQLTYDYAWKYNKKPK
;
A
#
# COMPACT_ATOMS: atom_id res chain seq x y z
N ALA A 1 -16.96 13.38 37.50
CA ALA A 1 -15.74 12.78 36.89
C ALA A 1 -16.07 11.83 35.76
N THR A 2 -17.10 11.00 35.92
CA THR A 2 -17.52 10.00 34.92
C THR A 2 -18.12 10.66 33.68
N ILE A 3 -18.88 11.72 33.81
CA ILE A 3 -19.51 12.46 32.70
C ILE A 3 -18.44 13.16 31.84
N GLY A 4 -17.43 13.77 32.46
CA GLY A 4 -16.34 14.43 31.73
C GLY A 4 -15.48 13.47 30.92
N PHE A 5 -15.26 12.26 31.43
CA PHE A 5 -14.53 11.20 30.72
C PHE A 5 -15.29 10.72 29.48
N VAL A 6 -16.59 10.46 29.59
CA VAL A 6 -17.44 10.04 28.47
C VAL A 6 -17.52 11.11 27.39
N SER A 7 -17.65 12.39 27.76
CA SER A 7 -17.66 13.49 26.81
C SER A 7 -16.33 13.62 26.04
N GLY A 8 -15.19 13.47 26.73
CA GLY A 8 -13.89 13.49 26.10
C GLY A 8 -13.69 12.33 25.11
N PHE A 9 -14.17 11.16 25.45
CA PHE A 9 -14.12 9.99 24.57
C PHE A 9 -14.97 10.17 23.31
N LEU A 10 -16.18 10.69 23.43
CA LEU A 10 -17.07 10.96 22.28
C LEU A 10 -16.50 12.03 21.35
N VAL A 11 -15.86 13.07 21.87
CA VAL A 11 -15.19 14.09 21.06
C VAL A 11 -14.00 13.51 20.30
N ALA A 12 -13.20 12.64 20.92
CA ALA A 12 -12.10 11.95 20.27
C ALA A 12 -12.59 11.06 19.13
N ASP A 13 -13.68 10.32 19.32
CA ASP A 13 -14.31 9.49 18.29
C ASP A 13 -14.76 10.33 17.09
N GLY A 14 -15.43 11.45 17.31
CA GLY A 14 -15.87 12.36 16.26
C GLY A 14 -14.70 12.91 15.43
N SER A 15 -13.60 13.29 16.07
CA SER A 15 -12.39 13.74 15.37
C SER A 15 -11.73 12.65 14.55
N MET A 16 -11.68 11.43 15.05
CA MET A 16 -11.14 10.27 14.32
C MET A 16 -11.98 9.92 13.09
N LEU A 17 -13.31 9.94 13.20
CA LEU A 17 -14.21 9.70 12.06
C LEU A 17 -14.04 10.75 10.96
N THR A 18 -13.93 12.02 11.31
CA THR A 18 -13.71 13.12 10.36
C THR A 18 -12.36 12.96 9.63
N ALA A 19 -11.30 12.62 10.36
CA ALA A 19 -9.99 12.38 9.78
C ALA A 19 -10.00 11.18 8.82
N TYR A 20 -10.73 10.13 9.19
CA TYR A 20 -10.90 8.93 8.37
C TYR A 20 -11.65 9.26 7.06
N ASP A 21 -12.76 9.96 7.13
CA ASP A 21 -13.52 10.38 5.95
C ASP A 21 -12.71 11.27 5.01
N ASN A 22 -11.95 12.23 5.54
CA ASN A 22 -11.05 13.07 4.76
C ASN A 22 -9.96 12.25 4.06
N SER A 23 -9.47 11.20 4.72
CA SER A 23 -8.47 10.30 4.13
C SER A 23 -9.03 9.51 2.94
N PHE A 24 -10.29 9.07 3.00
CA PHE A 24 -10.96 8.39 1.88
C PHE A 24 -11.03 9.25 0.62
N GLU A 25 -11.32 10.54 0.76
CA GLU A 25 -11.35 11.47 -0.36
C GLU A 25 -9.95 11.77 -0.89
N LYS A 26 -9.02 12.16 -0.01
CA LYS A 26 -7.67 12.59 -0.39
C LYS A 26 -6.86 11.49 -1.05
N TYR A 27 -6.92 10.26 -0.54
CA TYR A 27 -6.13 9.13 -1.04
C TYR A 27 -6.93 8.17 -1.92
N ASN A 28 -8.21 8.46 -2.15
CA ASN A 28 -9.12 7.63 -2.93
C ASN A 28 -9.07 6.16 -2.50
N ILE A 29 -9.32 5.92 -1.22
CA ILE A 29 -9.19 4.60 -0.59
C ILE A 29 -10.24 3.63 -1.19
N GLU A 30 -9.82 2.40 -1.44
CA GLU A 30 -10.67 1.33 -1.96
C GLU A 30 -11.83 0.97 -1.03
N ASP A 31 -12.94 0.50 -1.61
CA ASP A 31 -14.04 -0.10 -0.85
C ASP A 31 -13.80 -1.60 -0.57
N GLY A 32 -12.97 -2.24 -1.38
CA GLY A 32 -12.52 -3.60 -1.17
C GLY A 32 -11.45 -4.02 -2.17
N ASN A 33 -10.94 -5.24 -1.99
CA ASN A 33 -9.96 -5.83 -2.91
C ASN A 33 -10.17 -7.34 -3.07
N PHE A 34 -9.61 -7.89 -4.12
CA PHE A 34 -9.50 -9.33 -4.34
C PHE A 34 -8.27 -9.64 -5.19
N ALA A 35 -7.74 -10.84 -5.03
CA ALA A 35 -6.64 -11.33 -5.85
C ALA A 35 -7.12 -12.49 -6.74
N THR A 36 -6.53 -12.60 -7.92
CA THR A 36 -6.81 -13.66 -8.88
C THR A 36 -5.52 -14.39 -9.28
N GLU A 37 -5.65 -15.64 -9.71
CA GLU A 37 -4.49 -16.41 -10.18
C GLU A 37 -3.96 -15.90 -11.52
N GLU A 38 -4.85 -15.40 -12.37
CA GLU A 38 -4.52 -14.83 -13.67
C GLU A 38 -5.06 -13.41 -13.80
N LYS A 39 -4.46 -12.64 -14.70
CA LYS A 39 -4.93 -11.30 -15.02
C LYS A 39 -6.37 -11.33 -15.52
N VAL A 40 -7.23 -10.46 -14.95
CA VAL A 40 -8.62 -10.32 -15.41
C VAL A 40 -8.65 -9.74 -16.83
N TYR A 41 -9.34 -10.43 -17.72
CA TYR A 41 -9.51 -9.97 -19.10
C TYR A 41 -10.50 -8.79 -19.16
N LYS A 42 -10.40 -8.00 -20.23
CA LYS A 42 -11.23 -6.80 -20.42
C LYS A 42 -12.73 -7.10 -20.34
N ASN A 43 -13.19 -8.17 -20.96
CA ASN A 43 -14.58 -8.59 -20.92
C ASN A 43 -15.06 -8.98 -19.49
N GLN A 44 -14.19 -9.61 -18.71
CA GLN A 44 -14.47 -9.95 -17.31
C GLN A 44 -14.53 -8.68 -16.45
N GLN A 45 -13.61 -7.74 -16.68
CA GLN A 45 -13.60 -6.44 -16.01
C GLN A 45 -14.88 -5.67 -16.30
N GLU A 46 -15.32 -5.60 -17.55
CA GLU A 46 -16.57 -4.94 -17.96
C GLU A 46 -17.79 -5.58 -17.28
N THR A 47 -17.81 -6.92 -17.16
CA THR A 47 -18.88 -7.64 -16.46
C THR A 47 -18.93 -7.26 -14.96
N ILE A 48 -17.78 -7.24 -14.29
CA ILE A 48 -17.69 -6.87 -12.88
C ILE A 48 -18.08 -5.40 -12.69
N GLU A 49 -17.58 -4.52 -13.52
CA GLU A 49 -17.91 -3.09 -13.47
C GLU A 49 -19.39 -2.81 -13.76
N GLY A 50 -20.07 -3.68 -14.48
CA GLY A 50 -21.51 -3.62 -14.71
C GLY A 50 -22.37 -3.75 -13.44
N TYR A 51 -21.80 -4.28 -12.35
CA TYR A 51 -22.44 -4.32 -11.03
C TYR A 51 -22.34 -3.02 -10.22
N GLY A 52 -21.84 -1.93 -10.82
CA GLY A 52 -21.76 -0.62 -10.19
C GLY A 52 -20.48 -0.34 -9.42
N VAL A 53 -19.41 -1.06 -9.74
CA VAL A 53 -18.07 -0.86 -9.20
C VAL A 53 -17.08 -0.52 -10.31
N LYS A 54 -15.96 0.11 -9.93
CA LYS A 54 -14.81 0.30 -10.82
C LYS A 54 -13.64 -0.50 -10.28
N LEU A 55 -12.94 -1.21 -11.16
CA LEU A 55 -11.75 -1.97 -10.84
C LEU A 55 -10.48 -1.17 -11.12
N TYR A 56 -9.51 -1.34 -10.24
CA TYR A 56 -8.17 -0.79 -10.39
C TYR A 56 -7.14 -1.90 -10.22
N GLU A 57 -6.15 -1.95 -11.09
CA GLU A 57 -5.01 -2.85 -10.96
C GLU A 57 -4.12 -2.38 -9.80
N ASN A 58 -3.91 -3.25 -8.83
CA ASN A 58 -3.03 -3.02 -7.70
C ASN A 58 -2.04 -4.17 -7.56
N PHE A 59 -1.39 -4.49 -8.68
CA PHE A 59 -0.48 -5.62 -8.79
C PHE A 59 0.79 -5.38 -7.99
N TYR A 60 1.36 -6.44 -7.45
CA TYR A 60 2.61 -6.39 -6.73
C TYR A 60 3.50 -7.59 -7.01
N VAL A 61 4.76 -7.44 -6.68
CA VAL A 61 5.73 -8.54 -6.57
C VAL A 61 6.27 -8.58 -5.15
N GLU A 62 6.65 -9.77 -4.70
CA GLU A 62 7.35 -9.92 -3.42
C GLU A 62 8.81 -10.29 -3.68
N LYS A 63 9.72 -9.59 -2.99
CA LYS A 63 11.16 -9.81 -3.06
C LYS A 63 11.73 -10.08 -1.68
N ALA A 64 12.53 -11.13 -1.60
CA ALA A 64 13.34 -11.40 -0.41
C ALA A 64 14.52 -10.44 -0.38
N LEU A 65 14.66 -9.71 0.72
CA LEU A 65 15.78 -8.80 0.93
C LEU A 65 16.95 -9.47 1.66
N SER A 66 18.14 -8.94 1.46
CA SER A 66 19.36 -9.45 2.10
C SER A 66 19.35 -9.35 3.64
N ASN A 67 18.49 -8.50 4.20
CA ASN A 67 18.30 -8.38 5.66
C ASN A 67 17.31 -9.40 6.25
N GLY A 68 16.84 -10.35 5.45
CA GLY A 68 15.85 -11.35 5.87
C GLY A 68 14.39 -10.94 5.80
N SER A 69 14.11 -9.72 5.34
CA SER A 69 12.74 -9.20 5.15
C SER A 69 12.16 -9.62 3.81
N THR A 70 10.84 -9.62 3.70
CA THR A 70 10.09 -9.68 2.45
C THR A 70 9.55 -8.31 2.13
N LEU A 71 9.80 -7.82 0.93
CA LEU A 71 9.30 -6.54 0.45
C LEU A 71 8.26 -6.75 -0.63
N ARG A 72 7.05 -6.25 -0.39
CA ARG A 72 5.96 -6.24 -1.36
C ARG A 72 6.02 -4.93 -2.13
N ILE A 73 6.28 -5.01 -3.43
CA ILE A 73 6.58 -3.85 -4.29
C ILE A 73 5.42 -3.59 -5.23
N PHE A 74 4.94 -2.35 -5.20
CA PHE A 74 3.92 -1.81 -6.10
C PHE A 74 4.54 -0.74 -7.01
N LYS A 75 3.97 -0.54 -8.19
CA LYS A 75 4.20 0.70 -8.93
C LYS A 75 3.49 1.86 -8.25
N ASN A 76 3.92 3.10 -8.52
CA ASN A 76 3.28 4.28 -7.96
C ASN A 76 1.76 4.28 -8.25
N ARG A 77 0.99 4.58 -7.21
CA ARG A 77 -0.48 4.55 -7.23
C ARG A 77 -1.00 5.94 -7.53
N GLU A 78 -1.54 6.12 -8.72
CA GLU A 78 -2.05 7.41 -9.18
C GLU A 78 -3.57 7.54 -9.03
N GLU A 79 -4.32 6.44 -9.02
CA GLU A 79 -5.77 6.42 -9.07
C GLU A 79 -6.42 6.04 -7.75
N VAL A 80 -6.07 4.91 -7.18
CA VAL A 80 -6.68 4.33 -5.96
C VAL A 80 -5.63 4.02 -4.91
N ASN A 81 -6.00 4.07 -3.64
CA ASN A 81 -5.09 3.84 -2.51
C ASN A 81 -3.79 4.63 -2.65
N LYS A 82 -3.90 5.91 -2.98
CA LYS A 82 -2.75 6.80 -3.15
C LYS A 82 -1.92 6.83 -1.87
N VAL A 83 -0.60 6.82 -2.04
CA VAL A 83 0.31 6.85 -0.90
C VAL A 83 0.48 8.26 -0.36
N CYS A 84 0.71 8.37 0.95
CA CYS A 84 1.07 9.61 1.61
C CYS A 84 2.59 9.68 1.77
N LEU A 85 3.23 10.64 1.11
CA LEU A 85 4.66 10.89 1.29
C LEU A 85 4.89 11.54 2.65
N MET A 86 5.63 10.86 3.52
CA MET A 86 5.92 11.32 4.88
C MET A 86 7.27 12.02 4.97
N LYS A 87 8.26 11.57 4.20
CA LYS A 87 9.62 12.11 4.19
C LYS A 87 10.30 11.84 2.85
N GLY A 88 11.19 12.75 2.44
CA GLY A 88 11.96 12.61 1.22
C GLY A 88 11.14 12.86 -0.04
N LYS A 89 11.34 12.05 -1.07
CA LYS A 89 10.72 12.21 -2.39
C LYS A 89 10.22 10.86 -2.89
N MET A 90 9.20 10.89 -3.74
CA MET A 90 8.78 9.71 -4.49
C MET A 90 9.87 9.30 -5.50
N PRO A 91 10.02 8.00 -5.80
CA PRO A 91 10.98 7.56 -6.81
C PRO A 91 10.64 8.14 -8.18
N LYS A 92 11.67 8.55 -8.92
CA LYS A 92 11.56 9.12 -10.27
C LYS A 92 12.30 8.30 -11.32
N GLU A 93 13.26 7.50 -10.90
CA GLU A 93 14.15 6.74 -11.78
C GLU A 93 14.20 5.27 -11.40
N ILE A 94 14.66 4.45 -12.33
CA ILE A 94 14.96 3.03 -12.09
C ILE A 94 16.05 2.94 -11.00
N GLY A 95 15.86 2.02 -10.06
CA GLY A 95 16.77 1.85 -8.92
C GLY A 95 16.42 2.70 -7.71
N GLU A 96 15.35 3.48 -7.77
CA GLU A 96 14.83 4.24 -6.63
C GLU A 96 13.59 3.57 -6.05
N ILE A 97 13.39 3.70 -4.74
CA ILE A 97 12.25 3.14 -4.03
C ILE A 97 11.81 4.05 -2.88
N ALA A 98 10.51 4.15 -2.67
CA ALA A 98 9.93 4.68 -1.44
C ALA A 98 9.41 3.49 -0.63
N ILE A 99 9.68 3.47 0.67
CA ILE A 99 9.27 2.38 1.55
C ILE A 99 8.34 2.86 2.65
N ASP A 100 7.56 1.94 3.19
CA ASP A 100 6.68 2.21 4.31
C ASP A 100 7.49 2.71 5.52
N ARG A 101 6.98 3.76 6.15
CA ARG A 101 7.63 4.39 7.30
C ARG A 101 7.79 3.43 8.47
N MET A 102 6.78 2.61 8.78
CA MET A 102 6.84 1.67 9.89
C MET A 102 7.91 0.61 9.67
N TYR A 103 8.01 0.09 8.45
CA TYR A 103 9.06 -0.85 8.08
C TYR A 103 10.45 -0.21 8.22
N ALA A 104 10.60 1.04 7.76
CA ALA A 104 11.86 1.78 7.88
C ALA A 104 12.25 1.97 9.35
N ASP A 105 11.32 2.38 10.19
CA ASP A 105 11.57 2.56 11.63
C ASP A 105 11.96 1.25 12.31
N ASN A 106 11.25 0.16 12.01
CA ASN A 106 11.52 -1.17 12.58
C ASN A 106 12.87 -1.73 12.18
N ASN A 107 13.38 -1.36 11.00
CA ASN A 107 14.65 -1.85 10.45
C ASN A 107 15.77 -0.79 10.47
N LYS A 108 15.55 0.35 11.12
CA LYS A 108 16.50 1.46 11.23
C LYS A 108 17.01 1.96 9.87
N LEU A 109 16.09 2.05 8.91
CA LEU A 109 16.36 2.53 7.56
C LEU A 109 15.94 4.00 7.43
N SER A 110 16.70 4.74 6.65
CA SER A 110 16.48 6.17 6.40
C SER A 110 16.55 6.48 4.92
N VAL A 111 16.04 7.64 4.52
CA VAL A 111 16.23 8.18 3.16
C VAL A 111 17.73 8.26 2.88
N GLY A 112 18.14 7.76 1.74
CA GLY A 112 19.54 7.66 1.34
C GLY A 112 20.18 6.28 1.55
N ASP A 113 19.59 5.43 2.40
CA ASP A 113 20.01 4.06 2.56
C ASP A 113 19.62 3.21 1.34
N THR A 114 20.17 2.02 1.25
CA THR A 114 19.92 1.08 0.16
C THR A 114 19.28 -0.21 0.65
N LEU A 115 18.48 -0.82 -0.22
CA LEU A 115 17.93 -2.16 -0.04
C LEU A 115 18.47 -3.09 -1.12
N LYS A 116 18.78 -4.33 -0.77
CA LYS A 116 19.33 -5.33 -1.69
C LYS A 116 18.42 -6.56 -1.74
N SER A 117 18.16 -7.03 -2.96
CA SER A 117 17.50 -8.30 -3.23
C SER A 117 18.27 -9.02 -4.35
N GLY A 118 19.03 -10.05 -4.01
CA GLY A 118 19.90 -10.72 -4.97
C GLY A 118 20.91 -9.73 -5.58
N LYS A 119 20.88 -9.58 -6.89
CA LYS A 119 21.74 -8.64 -7.64
C LYS A 119 21.16 -7.23 -7.74
N LYS A 120 19.90 -7.04 -7.36
CA LYS A 120 19.21 -5.75 -7.44
C LYS A 120 19.46 -4.92 -6.20
N THR A 121 19.73 -3.64 -6.39
CA THR A 121 19.87 -2.65 -5.31
C THR A 121 18.96 -1.47 -5.59
N TRP A 122 18.20 -1.04 -4.58
CA TRP A 122 17.39 0.18 -4.64
C TRP A 122 17.89 1.20 -3.63
N LYS A 123 17.89 2.46 -4.04
CA LYS A 123 18.12 3.60 -3.16
C LYS A 123 16.79 4.07 -2.58
N ILE A 124 16.70 4.20 -1.28
CA ILE A 124 15.52 4.74 -0.60
C ILE A 124 15.49 6.26 -0.80
N THR A 125 14.50 6.75 -1.53
CA THR A 125 14.32 8.18 -1.79
C THR A 125 13.27 8.82 -0.90
N GLY A 126 12.34 8.04 -0.38
CA GLY A 126 11.26 8.54 0.45
C GLY A 126 10.69 7.50 1.39
N LEU A 127 9.98 7.99 2.41
CA LEU A 127 9.20 7.19 3.33
C LEU A 127 7.73 7.54 3.16
N VAL A 128 6.87 6.53 3.07
CA VAL A 128 5.44 6.67 2.78
C VAL A 128 4.58 6.00 3.84
N ALA A 129 3.34 6.43 3.92
CA ALA A 129 2.26 5.74 4.62
C ALA A 129 1.25 5.24 3.59
N LEU A 130 0.76 4.02 3.79
CA LEU A 130 -0.19 3.37 2.91
C LEU A 130 -1.48 3.06 3.67
N SER A 131 -2.61 3.44 3.10
CA SER A 131 -3.92 3.27 3.73
C SER A 131 -4.35 1.80 3.85
N ASP A 132 -3.94 0.96 2.89
CA ASP A 132 -4.24 -0.47 2.85
C ASP A 132 -3.24 -1.31 3.68
N TYR A 133 -2.21 -0.69 4.25
CA TYR A 133 -1.21 -1.33 5.10
C TYR A 133 -0.98 -0.52 6.39
N SER A 134 -2.05 -0.19 7.08
CA SER A 134 -1.98 0.55 8.35
C SER A 134 -1.29 -0.24 9.47
N ALA A 135 -1.32 -1.57 9.38
CA ALA A 135 -0.48 -2.48 10.16
C ALA A 135 0.29 -3.36 9.16
N LEU A 136 1.60 -3.46 9.31
CA LEU A 136 2.46 -4.19 8.38
C LEU A 136 2.38 -5.71 8.62
N PHE A 137 1.25 -6.30 8.27
CA PHE A 137 1.08 -7.74 8.23
C PHE A 137 1.03 -8.23 6.80
N GLN A 138 1.82 -9.25 6.49
CA GLN A 138 1.81 -9.90 5.19
C GLN A 138 0.50 -10.65 4.97
N ASN A 139 0.00 -11.29 6.01
CA ASN A 139 -1.27 -12.01 6.04
C ASN A 139 -2.06 -11.64 7.29
N ASN A 140 -3.38 -11.84 7.25
CA ASN A 140 -4.27 -11.50 8.35
C ASN A 140 -4.01 -12.27 9.67
N ASN A 141 -3.28 -13.38 9.58
CA ASN A 141 -2.94 -14.22 10.73
C ASN A 141 -1.51 -14.01 11.25
N ASP A 142 -0.78 -13.06 10.69
CA ASP A 142 0.60 -12.81 11.07
C ASP A 142 0.66 -12.15 12.46
N THR A 143 1.80 -12.35 13.14
CA THR A 143 2.10 -11.75 14.44
C THR A 143 2.89 -10.45 14.31
N MET A 144 3.04 -9.70 15.40
CA MET A 144 3.88 -8.49 15.40
C MET A 144 5.34 -8.75 15.04
N PHE A 145 5.86 -9.96 15.28
CA PHE A 145 7.21 -10.34 14.87
C PHE A 145 7.34 -10.41 13.33
N ASP A 146 6.30 -10.84 12.65
CA ASP A 146 6.29 -10.92 11.20
C ASP A 146 6.24 -9.52 10.57
N ALA A 147 5.62 -8.55 11.24
CA ALA A 147 5.58 -7.15 10.81
C ALA A 147 6.97 -6.48 10.71
N ILE A 148 7.95 -6.93 11.49
CA ILE A 148 9.33 -6.43 11.41
C ILE A 148 10.01 -6.91 10.12
N LYS A 149 9.64 -8.10 9.65
CA LYS A 149 10.24 -8.76 8.48
C LYS A 149 9.45 -8.55 7.19
N PHE A 150 8.36 -7.81 7.24
CA PHE A 150 7.54 -7.49 6.08
C PHE A 150 7.49 -5.99 5.87
N GLY A 151 7.72 -5.56 4.64
CA GLY A 151 7.62 -4.16 4.24
C GLY A 151 6.92 -4.00 2.92
N VAL A 152 6.49 -2.77 2.65
CA VAL A 152 5.89 -2.36 1.38
C VAL A 152 6.76 -1.28 0.75
N GLY A 153 6.98 -1.39 -0.54
CA GLY A 153 7.75 -0.43 -1.32
C GLY A 153 7.01 0.01 -2.57
N ILE A 154 7.31 1.23 -2.99
CA ILE A 154 6.77 1.85 -4.21
C ILE A 154 7.94 2.16 -5.14
N VAL A 155 7.83 1.72 -6.37
CA VAL A 155 8.81 1.99 -7.43
C VAL A 155 8.14 2.72 -8.60
N THR A 156 8.93 3.20 -9.55
CA THR A 156 8.40 3.78 -10.79
C THR A 156 7.70 2.73 -11.64
N LYS A 157 6.87 3.16 -12.58
CA LYS A 157 6.23 2.27 -13.56
C LYS A 157 7.27 1.52 -14.40
N GLU A 158 8.35 2.19 -14.76
CA GLU A 158 9.46 1.64 -15.55
C GLU A 158 10.17 0.54 -14.78
N GLU A 159 10.50 0.76 -13.51
CA GLU A 159 11.10 -0.25 -12.64
C GLU A 159 10.17 -1.46 -12.49
N PHE A 160 8.89 -1.21 -12.22
CA PHE A 160 7.88 -2.27 -12.04
C PHE A 160 7.71 -3.11 -13.31
N SER A 161 7.75 -2.48 -14.49
CA SER A 161 7.65 -3.17 -15.79
C SER A 161 8.85 -4.10 -16.06
N SER A 162 9.97 -3.90 -15.38
CA SER A 162 11.15 -4.76 -15.51
C SER A 162 11.03 -6.09 -14.76
N PHE A 163 10.05 -6.22 -13.85
CA PHE A 163 9.83 -7.46 -13.12
C PHE A 163 9.19 -8.53 -14.01
N ASN A 164 9.54 -9.81 -13.74
CA ASN A 164 8.97 -10.93 -14.48
C ASN A 164 7.48 -11.08 -14.17
N GLU A 165 6.65 -11.19 -15.20
CA GLU A 165 5.20 -11.40 -15.06
C GLU A 165 4.84 -12.62 -14.22
N SER A 166 5.64 -13.67 -14.24
CA SER A 166 5.45 -14.87 -13.42
C SER A 166 5.54 -14.61 -11.90
N GLN A 167 6.14 -13.49 -11.50
CA GLN A 167 6.28 -13.08 -10.10
C GLN A 167 5.18 -12.13 -9.65
N LEU A 168 4.32 -11.64 -10.56
CA LEU A 168 3.23 -10.74 -10.25
C LEU A 168 2.10 -11.45 -9.51
N THR A 169 1.58 -10.79 -8.49
CA THR A 169 0.29 -11.12 -7.89
C THR A 169 -0.74 -10.15 -8.43
N TYR A 170 -1.80 -10.69 -9.01
CA TYR A 170 -2.87 -9.91 -9.63
C TYR A 170 -3.91 -9.53 -8.58
N ASP A 171 -3.64 -8.45 -7.86
CA ASP A 171 -4.53 -7.87 -6.87
C ASP A 171 -5.30 -6.72 -7.50
N TYR A 172 -6.60 -6.65 -7.20
CA TYR A 172 -7.50 -5.63 -7.72
C TYR A 172 -8.17 -4.90 -6.57
N ALA A 173 -8.07 -3.57 -6.59
CA ALA A 173 -8.89 -2.72 -5.75
C ALA A 173 -10.17 -2.37 -6.47
N TRP A 174 -11.28 -2.23 -5.74
CA TRP A 174 -12.54 -1.80 -6.32
C TRP A 174 -13.20 -0.71 -5.48
N LYS A 175 -13.94 0.14 -6.15
CA LYS A 175 -14.74 1.20 -5.55
C LYS A 175 -16.13 1.23 -6.15
N TYR A 176 -17.13 1.57 -5.35
CA TYR A 176 -18.47 1.85 -5.86
C TYR A 176 -18.46 3.10 -6.74
N ASN A 177 -19.15 3.04 -7.88
CA ASN A 177 -19.33 4.20 -8.76
C ASN A 177 -20.14 5.31 -8.10
N LYS A 178 -21.09 4.92 -7.22
CA LYS A 178 -21.85 5.83 -6.37
C LYS A 178 -21.89 5.24 -4.97
N LYS A 179 -21.61 6.04 -3.96
CA LYS A 179 -21.80 5.60 -2.57
C LYS A 179 -23.25 5.18 -2.38
N PRO A 180 -23.54 4.01 -1.80
CA PRO A 180 -24.90 3.70 -1.38
C PRO A 180 -25.36 4.78 -0.40
N LYS A 181 -26.59 5.28 -0.63
CA LYS A 181 -27.22 6.26 0.28
C LYS A 181 -27.58 5.61 1.61
#